data_b65623daa9a754d667c9d406ad3fd591
#
_entry.id   b65623daa9a754d667c9d406ad3fd591
#
_cell.length_a   1.000
_cell.length_b   1.000
_cell.length_c   1.000
_cell.angle_alpha   90.00
_cell.angle_beta   90.00
_cell.angle_gamma   90.00
#
_symmetry.space_group_name_H-M   'P 1'
#
loop_
_entity.id
_entity.type
_entity.pdbx_description
1 polymer ?
#
loop_
_entity_poly.entity_id
_entity_poly.type
_entity_poly.pdbx_seq_one_letter_code
_entity_poly.pdbx_strand_id
1 'polypeptide(L)'
;YDKKIKQNILWLILSGIGLGTAWITREDGFWLLPYGIVAVILTGVFILKHKTLSHKALRIFLMSIPFVITLGFVITICSINNKYYDRFIISDFTSKEFKTAYGNMTRLSCREWNPIVAVPIDVRERMYKECDCLEGFRYYLEESAIKNAYSNSDSGEYQSGSFYWALRRCAQELGIYKDAKTAEKFYIELSEQTEKMCREDKNSLPPRSSTTPPIRGEYVPMVLDNVWKSTKYVLTWQDMQPYEEFSLSDAATGQIDKWEKYLNESSNYSALENTAIPYYSEKQMFSYKILEGIIWIYRLIVPIGLCFWVAGFVKSFIGFKQLGDKKILALAVSLGLMLMGILRIFIISYMEVSAFNIGIYSMYLGAVYPILLICCFLGGYLLFDGLSTATPAVTKTSI
;
A
#
# COMPACT_ATOMS: atom_id res chain seq x y z
N TYR A 1 -10.73 -26.24 10.24
CA TYR A 1 -12.15 -26.39 9.88
C TYR A 1 -12.88 -27.50 10.66
N ASP A 2 -12.16 -28.44 11.21
CA ASP A 2 -12.73 -29.45 12.14
C ASP A 2 -12.89 -28.92 13.57
N LYS A 3 -12.54 -27.67 13.78
CA LYS A 3 -12.55 -27.06 15.08
C LYS A 3 -13.96 -26.61 15.48
N LYS A 4 -14.18 -26.58 16.78
CA LYS A 4 -15.43 -26.06 17.38
C LYS A 4 -15.72 -24.66 16.83
N ILE A 5 -16.97 -24.35 16.50
CA ILE A 5 -17.40 -23.05 15.95
C ILE A 5 -16.86 -21.87 16.75
N LYS A 6 -16.80 -21.98 18.08
CA LYS A 6 -16.23 -20.94 18.97
C LYS A 6 -14.77 -20.55 18.61
N GLN A 7 -13.93 -21.51 18.22
CA GLN A 7 -12.54 -21.22 17.83
C GLN A 7 -12.47 -20.50 16.48
N ASN A 8 -13.38 -20.83 15.56
CA ASN A 8 -13.47 -20.14 14.27
C ASN A 8 -13.92 -18.70 14.44
N ILE A 9 -14.84 -18.41 15.36
CA ILE A 9 -15.28 -17.03 15.65
C ILE A 9 -14.11 -16.18 16.12
N LEU A 10 -13.26 -16.67 17.01
CA LEU A 10 -12.08 -15.94 17.47
C LEU A 10 -11.17 -15.56 16.31
N TRP A 11 -10.85 -16.50 15.41
CA TRP A 11 -10.01 -16.23 14.26
C TRP A 11 -10.66 -15.26 13.26
N LEU A 12 -11.98 -15.33 13.08
CA LEU A 12 -12.73 -14.38 12.24
C LEU A 12 -12.72 -12.97 12.83
N ILE A 13 -12.83 -12.84 14.15
CA ILE A 13 -12.70 -11.54 14.85
C ILE A 13 -11.29 -10.98 14.66
N LEU A 14 -10.25 -11.77 14.94
CA LEU A 14 -8.87 -11.35 14.75
C LEU A 14 -8.56 -10.95 13.30
N SER A 15 -9.10 -11.72 12.34
CA SER A 15 -8.99 -11.36 10.91
C SER A 15 -9.71 -10.04 10.60
N GLY A 16 -10.86 -9.80 11.20
CA GLY A 16 -11.59 -8.53 11.03
C GLY A 16 -10.87 -7.34 11.62
N ILE A 17 -10.26 -7.50 12.80
CA ILE A 17 -9.41 -6.45 13.41
C ILE A 17 -8.20 -6.17 12.52
N GLY A 18 -7.49 -7.22 12.08
CA GLY A 18 -6.33 -7.05 11.19
C GLY A 18 -6.69 -6.41 9.85
N LEU A 19 -7.79 -6.82 9.22
CA LEU A 19 -8.26 -6.22 7.97
C LEU A 19 -8.73 -4.79 8.17
N GLY A 20 -9.47 -4.51 9.25
CA GLY A 20 -9.96 -3.18 9.58
C GLY A 20 -8.83 -2.19 9.84
N THR A 21 -7.85 -2.58 10.65
CA THR A 21 -6.65 -1.73 10.89
C THR A 21 -5.86 -1.50 9.61
N ALA A 22 -5.61 -2.54 8.81
CA ALA A 22 -4.91 -2.39 7.53
C ALA A 22 -5.67 -1.45 6.57
N TRP A 23 -7.01 -1.52 6.56
CA TRP A 23 -7.85 -0.70 5.69
C TRP A 23 -7.82 0.79 6.05
N ILE A 24 -7.82 1.13 7.35
CA ILE A 24 -7.82 2.54 7.80
C ILE A 24 -6.42 3.15 7.89
N THR A 25 -5.36 2.33 7.91
CA THR A 25 -3.97 2.81 8.03
C THR A 25 -3.46 3.42 6.73
N ARG A 26 -3.93 2.92 5.57
CA ARG A 26 -3.45 3.36 4.25
C ARG A 26 -4.59 3.44 3.24
N GLU A 27 -4.55 4.48 2.42
CA GLU A 27 -5.56 4.70 1.37
C GLU A 27 -5.46 3.70 0.21
N ASP A 28 -4.38 2.95 0.13
CA ASP A 28 -4.16 1.95 -0.92
C ASP A 28 -4.63 0.53 -0.57
N GLY A 29 -5.40 0.35 0.52
CA GLY A 29 -5.83 -0.95 1.04
C GLY A 29 -6.62 -1.84 0.05
N PHE A 30 -7.10 -1.28 -1.06
CA PHE A 30 -7.88 -2.02 -2.07
C PHE A 30 -7.13 -3.20 -2.73
N TRP A 31 -5.80 -3.23 -2.70
CA TRP A 31 -5.01 -4.36 -3.22
C TRP A 31 -5.22 -5.68 -2.44
N LEU A 32 -5.79 -5.61 -1.23
CA LEU A 32 -6.15 -6.79 -0.43
C LEU A 32 -7.46 -7.44 -0.92
N LEU A 33 -8.34 -6.70 -1.60
CA LEU A 33 -9.67 -7.17 -1.99
C LEU A 33 -9.67 -8.41 -2.88
N PRO A 34 -8.86 -8.52 -3.94
CA PRO A 34 -8.86 -9.70 -4.80
C PRO A 34 -8.58 -10.98 -4.02
N TYR A 35 -7.59 -10.94 -3.11
CA TYR A 35 -7.28 -12.08 -2.25
C TYR A 35 -8.45 -12.41 -1.29
N GLY A 36 -9.02 -11.39 -0.64
CA GLY A 36 -10.15 -11.55 0.28
C GLY A 36 -11.36 -12.18 -0.40
N ILE A 37 -11.72 -11.72 -1.60
CA ILE A 37 -12.83 -12.26 -2.39
C ILE A 37 -12.58 -13.73 -2.74
N VAL A 38 -11.41 -14.07 -3.27
CA VAL A 38 -11.05 -15.45 -3.61
C VAL A 38 -11.05 -16.34 -2.36
N ALA A 39 -10.51 -15.87 -1.25
CA ALA A 39 -10.50 -16.63 0.02
C ALA A 39 -11.92 -16.93 0.51
N VAL A 40 -12.84 -15.97 0.43
CA VAL A 40 -14.26 -16.15 0.77
C VAL A 40 -14.93 -17.17 -0.14
N ILE A 41 -14.74 -17.05 -1.46
CA ILE A 41 -15.33 -17.98 -2.44
C ILE A 41 -14.82 -19.41 -2.20
N LEU A 42 -13.51 -19.60 -2.10
CA LEU A 42 -12.91 -20.91 -1.88
C LEU A 42 -13.37 -21.53 -0.56
N THR A 43 -13.43 -20.73 0.51
CA THR A 43 -13.91 -21.19 1.81
C THR A 43 -15.39 -21.56 1.75
N GLY A 44 -16.23 -20.78 1.09
CA GLY A 44 -17.65 -21.07 0.89
C GLY A 44 -17.86 -22.37 0.10
N VAL A 45 -17.14 -22.56 -0.99
CA VAL A 45 -17.17 -23.80 -1.80
C VAL A 45 -16.73 -25.00 -0.96
N PHE A 46 -15.67 -24.86 -0.16
CA PHE A 46 -15.20 -25.92 0.74
C PHE A 46 -16.29 -26.30 1.76
N ILE A 47 -16.90 -25.31 2.45
CA ILE A 47 -17.98 -25.57 3.42
C ILE A 47 -19.14 -26.30 2.76
N LEU A 48 -19.57 -25.89 1.57
CA LEU A 48 -20.71 -26.48 0.88
C LEU A 48 -20.42 -27.93 0.44
N LYS A 49 -19.23 -28.19 -0.09
CA LYS A 49 -18.86 -29.52 -0.61
C LYS A 49 -18.50 -30.51 0.48
N HIS A 50 -18.04 -30.07 1.64
CA HIS A 50 -17.59 -30.97 2.71
C HIS A 50 -18.77 -31.64 3.42
N LYS A 51 -18.96 -32.94 3.20
CA LYS A 51 -20.15 -33.68 3.67
C LYS A 51 -20.24 -33.78 5.19
N THR A 52 -19.12 -33.83 5.90
CA THR A 52 -19.08 -34.05 7.38
C THR A 52 -19.24 -32.76 8.19
N LEU A 53 -19.21 -31.57 7.55
CA LEU A 53 -19.37 -30.32 8.27
C LEU A 53 -20.84 -30.07 8.65
N SER A 54 -21.09 -29.93 9.96
CA SER A 54 -22.36 -29.48 10.50
C SER A 54 -22.55 -27.97 10.39
N HIS A 55 -23.80 -27.51 10.46
CA HIS A 55 -24.18 -26.09 10.51
C HIS A 55 -23.59 -25.22 9.38
N LYS A 56 -23.63 -25.69 8.13
CA LYS A 56 -23.03 -25.02 6.96
C LYS A 56 -23.52 -23.60 6.78
N ALA A 57 -24.84 -23.38 6.90
CA ALA A 57 -25.43 -22.03 6.77
C ALA A 57 -24.87 -21.06 7.82
N LEU A 58 -24.77 -21.50 9.08
CA LEU A 58 -24.17 -20.70 10.15
C LEU A 58 -22.68 -20.38 9.85
N ARG A 59 -21.91 -21.36 9.36
CA ARG A 59 -20.48 -21.15 9.02
C ARG A 59 -20.31 -20.14 7.89
N ILE A 60 -21.16 -20.18 6.86
CA ILE A 60 -21.17 -19.20 5.78
C ILE A 60 -21.54 -17.81 6.32
N PHE A 61 -22.57 -17.72 7.17
CA PHE A 61 -22.96 -16.47 7.81
C PHE A 61 -21.81 -15.88 8.64
N LEU A 62 -21.14 -16.71 9.45
CA LEU A 62 -20.01 -16.26 10.27
C LEU A 62 -18.84 -15.72 9.45
N MET A 63 -18.69 -16.06 8.17
CA MET A 63 -17.67 -15.47 7.28
C MET A 63 -17.88 -13.97 7.03
N SER A 64 -19.05 -13.41 7.35
CA SER A 64 -19.28 -11.96 7.29
C SER A 64 -18.59 -11.19 8.42
N ILE A 65 -18.21 -11.84 9.53
CA ILE A 65 -17.65 -11.19 10.73
C ILE A 65 -16.43 -10.29 10.39
N PRO A 66 -15.42 -10.72 9.63
CA PRO A 66 -14.29 -9.85 9.30
C PRO A 66 -14.71 -8.56 8.58
N PHE A 67 -15.68 -8.66 7.69
CA PHE A 67 -16.17 -7.50 6.91
C PHE A 67 -17.03 -6.56 7.76
N VAL A 68 -17.85 -7.11 8.65
CA VAL A 68 -18.65 -6.31 9.61
C VAL A 68 -17.73 -5.53 10.55
N ILE A 69 -16.67 -6.15 11.05
CA ILE A 69 -15.68 -5.49 11.91
C ILE A 69 -14.94 -4.40 11.11
N THR A 70 -14.48 -4.71 9.90
CA THR A 70 -13.83 -3.73 9.01
C THR A 70 -14.75 -2.53 8.74
N LEU A 71 -16.02 -2.79 8.44
CA LEU A 71 -17.02 -1.74 8.28
C LEU A 71 -17.20 -0.91 9.56
N GLY A 72 -17.15 -1.55 10.72
CA GLY A 72 -17.16 -0.88 12.03
C GLY A 72 -16.00 0.10 12.19
N PHE A 73 -14.78 -0.27 11.79
CA PHE A 73 -13.62 0.64 11.77
C PHE A 73 -13.87 1.85 10.85
N VAL A 74 -14.34 1.59 9.62
CA VAL A 74 -14.65 2.65 8.64
C VAL A 74 -15.71 3.61 9.19
N ILE A 75 -16.82 3.08 9.71
CA ILE A 75 -17.91 3.89 10.28
C ILE A 75 -17.39 4.71 11.47
N THR A 76 -16.55 4.12 12.31
CA THR A 76 -15.98 4.83 13.47
C THR A 76 -15.15 6.04 13.03
N ILE A 77 -14.23 5.86 12.07
CA ILE A 77 -13.42 6.98 11.54
C ILE A 77 -14.31 8.02 10.86
N CYS A 78 -15.24 7.59 10.00
CA CYS A 78 -16.18 8.52 9.35
C CYS A 78 -17.04 9.30 10.36
N SER A 79 -17.47 8.64 11.45
CA SER A 79 -18.24 9.29 12.52
C SER A 79 -17.41 10.32 13.30
N ILE A 80 -16.14 10.00 13.58
CA ILE A 80 -15.19 10.93 14.20
C ILE A 80 -15.00 12.14 13.28
N ASN A 81 -14.73 11.91 12.01
CA ASN A 81 -14.54 12.98 11.04
C ASN A 81 -15.82 13.81 10.86
N ASN A 82 -16.99 13.19 10.88
CA ASN A 82 -18.27 13.90 10.83
C ASN A 82 -18.47 14.80 12.05
N LYS A 83 -18.08 14.35 13.25
CA LYS A 83 -18.20 15.12 14.49
C LYS A 83 -17.28 16.35 14.52
N TYR A 84 -16.04 16.22 14.03
CA TYR A 84 -15.02 17.27 14.16
C TYR A 84 -14.87 18.12 12.90
N TYR A 85 -15.19 17.57 11.72
CA TYR A 85 -14.99 18.20 10.42
C TYR A 85 -16.28 18.32 9.61
N ASP A 86 -17.41 17.86 10.17
CA ASP A 86 -18.74 17.92 9.54
C ASP A 86 -18.83 17.18 8.19
N ARG A 87 -18.00 16.10 8.04
CA ARG A 87 -17.92 15.26 6.83
C ARG A 87 -17.82 13.78 7.21
N PHE A 88 -18.74 12.97 6.67
CA PHE A 88 -18.74 11.50 6.88
C PHE A 88 -17.88 10.81 5.84
N ILE A 89 -16.55 10.95 5.94
CA ILE A 89 -15.54 10.37 5.04
C ILE A 89 -14.35 9.84 5.83
N ILE A 90 -13.55 8.93 5.25
CA ILE A 90 -12.29 8.47 5.85
C ILE A 90 -11.22 9.56 5.73
N SER A 91 -11.05 10.10 4.51
CA SER A 91 -10.05 11.11 4.17
C SER A 91 -10.56 11.92 2.98
N ASP A 92 -10.31 13.24 2.94
CA ASP A 92 -10.65 14.07 1.79
C ASP A 92 -9.85 13.70 0.54
N PHE A 93 -8.61 13.24 0.71
CA PHE A 93 -7.76 12.76 -0.37
C PHE A 93 -8.38 11.60 -1.16
N THR A 94 -9.16 10.75 -0.47
CA THR A 94 -9.88 9.63 -1.10
C THR A 94 -11.31 9.98 -1.47
N SER A 95 -11.76 11.22 -1.22
CA SER A 95 -13.10 11.68 -1.56
C SER A 95 -13.35 11.63 -3.07
N LYS A 96 -14.62 11.50 -3.45
CA LYS A 96 -15.02 11.49 -4.85
C LYS A 96 -14.71 12.84 -5.50
N GLU A 97 -14.96 13.92 -4.78
CA GLU A 97 -14.80 15.30 -5.23
C GLU A 97 -13.33 15.57 -5.61
N PHE A 98 -12.41 15.31 -4.69
CA PHE A 98 -10.98 15.46 -4.95
C PHE A 98 -10.50 14.58 -6.10
N LYS A 99 -10.85 13.27 -6.07
CA LYS A 99 -10.43 12.35 -7.13
C LYS A 99 -10.99 12.68 -8.49
N THR A 100 -12.21 13.23 -8.57
CA THR A 100 -12.79 13.65 -9.84
C THR A 100 -12.12 14.92 -10.36
N ALA A 101 -11.93 15.92 -9.51
CA ALA A 101 -11.22 17.14 -9.89
C ALA A 101 -9.81 16.84 -10.39
N TYR A 102 -9.02 16.09 -9.61
CA TYR A 102 -7.69 15.71 -10.03
C TYR A 102 -7.67 14.82 -11.28
N GLY A 103 -8.58 13.86 -11.35
CA GLY A 103 -8.75 13.00 -12.51
C GLY A 103 -9.01 13.79 -13.79
N ASN A 104 -9.86 14.81 -13.73
CA ASN A 104 -10.16 15.68 -14.87
C ASN A 104 -8.92 16.48 -15.32
N MET A 105 -8.15 17.04 -14.38
CA MET A 105 -6.90 17.73 -14.72
C MET A 105 -5.95 16.84 -15.53
N THR A 106 -5.84 15.57 -15.14
CA THR A 106 -4.95 14.59 -15.82
C THR A 106 -5.47 14.10 -17.16
N ARG A 107 -6.70 14.46 -17.55
CA ARG A 107 -7.32 14.11 -18.85
C ARG A 107 -7.04 15.15 -19.93
N LEU A 108 -6.77 16.39 -19.53
CA LEU A 108 -6.53 17.48 -20.48
C LEU A 108 -5.30 17.18 -21.35
N SER A 109 -5.42 17.47 -22.64
CA SER A 109 -4.31 17.27 -23.57
C SER A 109 -3.18 18.25 -23.28
N CYS A 110 -1.95 17.77 -23.35
CA CYS A 110 -0.73 18.57 -23.24
C CYS A 110 0.04 18.61 -24.56
N ARG A 111 0.92 19.59 -24.72
CA ARG A 111 1.77 19.73 -25.91
C ARG A 111 2.79 18.61 -25.98
N GLU A 112 3.44 18.32 -24.88
CA GLU A 112 4.46 17.30 -24.76
C GLU A 112 4.17 16.42 -23.53
N TRP A 113 4.08 15.12 -23.77
CA TRP A 113 3.80 14.18 -22.69
C TRP A 113 5.08 13.78 -21.97
N ASN A 114 5.05 13.89 -20.62
CA ASN A 114 6.12 13.41 -19.77
C ASN A 114 5.56 12.33 -18.82
N PRO A 115 6.20 11.13 -18.72
CA PRO A 115 5.71 10.01 -17.91
C PRO A 115 5.41 10.36 -16.46
N ILE A 116 6.23 11.20 -15.84
CA ILE A 116 6.16 11.53 -14.41
C ILE A 116 5.44 12.85 -14.11
N VAL A 117 4.93 13.56 -15.13
CA VAL A 117 4.22 14.83 -14.97
C VAL A 117 2.76 14.66 -15.34
N ALA A 118 1.87 14.67 -14.34
CA ALA A 118 0.43 14.44 -14.58
C ALA A 118 -0.29 15.64 -15.13
N VAL A 119 0.11 16.85 -14.73
CA VAL A 119 -0.50 18.14 -15.13
C VAL A 119 0.60 19.13 -15.49
N PRO A 120 1.09 19.09 -16.75
CA PRO A 120 2.17 19.97 -17.20
C PRO A 120 1.82 21.45 -17.15
N ILE A 121 2.84 22.32 -17.22
CA ILE A 121 2.68 23.78 -17.12
C ILE A 121 1.72 24.35 -18.18
N ASP A 122 1.75 23.84 -19.40
CA ASP A 122 0.84 24.30 -20.46
C ASP A 122 -0.63 23.98 -20.18
N VAL A 123 -0.91 22.88 -19.48
CA VAL A 123 -2.23 22.53 -18.98
C VAL A 123 -2.63 23.42 -17.82
N ARG A 124 -1.70 23.63 -16.86
CA ARG A 124 -1.96 24.50 -15.69
C ARG A 124 -2.25 25.94 -16.12
N GLU A 125 -1.50 26.50 -17.08
CA GLU A 125 -1.70 27.84 -17.62
C GLU A 125 -3.07 28.00 -18.35
N ARG A 126 -3.57 26.94 -18.98
CA ARG A 126 -4.93 26.90 -19.53
C ARG A 126 -5.95 26.90 -18.39
N MET A 127 -5.75 26.09 -17.37
CA MET A 127 -6.67 26.00 -16.23
C MET A 127 -6.75 27.32 -15.47
N TYR A 128 -5.66 28.07 -15.28
CA TYR A 128 -5.68 29.38 -14.63
C TYR A 128 -6.49 30.44 -15.42
N LYS A 129 -6.66 30.24 -16.72
CA LYS A 129 -7.43 31.15 -17.58
C LYS A 129 -8.90 30.76 -17.67
N GLU A 130 -9.21 29.48 -17.57
CA GLU A 130 -10.53 28.94 -17.87
C GLU A 130 -11.29 28.48 -16.60
N CYS A 131 -10.58 28.36 -15.45
CA CYS A 131 -11.18 27.97 -14.19
C CYS A 131 -11.12 29.11 -13.16
N ASP A 132 -12.23 29.79 -12.96
CA ASP A 132 -12.34 30.91 -12.00
C ASP A 132 -12.03 30.48 -10.58
N CYS A 133 -12.34 29.23 -10.21
CA CYS A 133 -12.03 28.68 -8.89
C CYS A 133 -10.52 28.53 -8.61
N LEU A 134 -9.67 28.66 -9.63
CA LEU A 134 -8.20 28.66 -9.50
C LEU A 134 -7.62 30.09 -9.41
N GLU A 135 -8.45 31.11 -9.21
CA GLU A 135 -7.96 32.45 -8.93
C GLU A 135 -7.01 32.45 -7.71
N GLY A 136 -5.85 33.08 -7.87
CA GLY A 136 -4.79 33.10 -6.85
C GLY A 136 -3.89 31.83 -6.80
N PHE A 137 -4.29 30.70 -7.36
CA PHE A 137 -3.44 29.48 -7.37
C PHE A 137 -2.17 29.65 -8.19
N ARG A 138 -2.23 30.43 -9.28
CA ARG A 138 -1.09 30.65 -10.16
C ARG A 138 0.14 31.16 -9.41
N TYR A 139 -0.05 32.17 -8.53
CA TYR A 139 1.06 32.68 -7.71
C TYR A 139 1.69 31.57 -6.85
N TYR A 140 0.87 30.82 -6.13
CA TYR A 140 1.38 29.79 -5.24
C TYR A 140 2.06 28.62 -5.98
N LEU A 141 1.49 28.19 -7.10
CA LEU A 141 2.01 27.04 -7.85
C LEU A 141 3.18 27.43 -8.80
N GLU A 142 3.31 28.69 -9.22
CA GLU A 142 4.33 28.99 -10.22
C GLU A 142 5.42 29.96 -9.73
N GLU A 143 5.19 30.68 -8.62
CA GLU A 143 6.06 31.77 -8.20
C GLU A 143 6.48 31.70 -6.72
N SER A 144 5.77 30.98 -5.88
CA SER A 144 6.02 30.94 -4.43
C SER A 144 7.01 29.86 -3.99
N ALA A 145 7.30 29.84 -2.68
CA ALA A 145 8.09 28.79 -2.04
C ALA A 145 7.47 27.39 -2.18
N ILE A 146 6.15 27.26 -2.43
CA ILE A 146 5.49 25.99 -2.66
C ILE A 146 6.02 25.35 -3.94
N LYS A 147 6.21 26.14 -5.00
CA LYS A 147 6.85 25.64 -6.23
C LYS A 147 8.19 25.02 -5.92
N ASN A 148 9.05 25.74 -5.24
CA ASN A 148 10.41 25.28 -4.93
C ASN A 148 10.42 24.02 -4.06
N ALA A 149 9.43 23.87 -3.16
CA ALA A 149 9.31 22.72 -2.26
C ALA A 149 8.79 21.45 -2.95
N TYR A 150 7.98 21.58 -4.01
CA TYR A 150 7.27 20.44 -4.62
C TYR A 150 7.61 20.18 -6.07
N SER A 151 8.20 21.16 -6.81
CA SER A 151 8.60 20.93 -8.19
C SER A 151 10.03 20.36 -8.29
N ASN A 152 10.32 19.74 -9.41
CA ASN A 152 11.68 19.34 -9.74
C ASN A 152 12.51 20.57 -10.08
N SER A 153 13.68 20.74 -9.46
CA SER A 153 14.56 21.91 -9.64
C SER A 153 15.04 22.12 -11.07
N ASP A 154 15.24 21.02 -11.81
CA ASP A 154 15.86 21.07 -13.14
C ASP A 154 14.83 21.40 -14.23
N SER A 155 13.62 20.85 -14.12
CA SER A 155 12.56 21.05 -15.12
C SER A 155 11.53 22.11 -14.74
N GLY A 156 11.43 22.48 -13.46
CA GLY A 156 10.39 23.33 -12.92
C GLY A 156 8.99 22.71 -12.96
N GLU A 157 8.87 21.42 -13.33
CA GLU A 157 7.62 20.69 -13.38
C GLU A 157 7.36 19.90 -12.10
N TYR A 158 6.09 19.70 -11.81
CA TYR A 158 5.66 18.87 -10.69
C TYR A 158 5.60 17.40 -11.11
N GLN A 159 6.27 16.53 -10.38
CA GLN A 159 5.99 15.11 -10.48
C GLN A 159 4.53 14.84 -10.07
N SER A 160 3.92 13.80 -10.61
CA SER A 160 2.49 13.53 -10.41
C SER A 160 2.09 13.47 -8.94
N GLY A 161 2.87 12.79 -8.11
CA GLY A 161 2.62 12.72 -6.67
C GLY A 161 2.86 14.04 -5.94
N SER A 162 3.81 14.86 -6.38
CA SER A 162 4.08 16.16 -5.78
C SER A 162 3.00 17.20 -6.15
N PHE A 163 2.43 17.11 -7.37
CA PHE A 163 1.44 18.08 -7.83
C PHE A 163 0.18 18.11 -6.96
N TYR A 164 -0.39 16.97 -6.61
CA TYR A 164 -1.59 16.99 -5.78
C TYR A 164 -1.31 17.48 -4.34
N TRP A 165 -0.10 17.27 -3.82
CA TRP A 165 0.29 17.85 -2.53
C TRP A 165 0.49 19.36 -2.63
N ALA A 166 1.14 19.84 -3.69
CA ALA A 166 1.28 21.28 -3.96
C ALA A 166 -0.08 21.96 -4.10
N LEU A 167 -1.00 21.37 -4.88
CA LEU A 167 -2.38 21.87 -5.04
C LEU A 167 -3.10 21.99 -3.71
N ARG A 168 -3.00 20.98 -2.85
CA ARG A 168 -3.61 20.99 -1.51
C ARG A 168 -2.96 22.03 -0.60
N ARG A 169 -1.64 22.18 -0.67
CA ARG A 169 -0.92 23.20 0.07
C ARG A 169 -1.34 24.61 -0.35
N CYS A 170 -1.47 24.86 -1.65
CA CYS A 170 -2.01 26.11 -2.16
C CYS A 170 -3.45 26.39 -1.66
N ALA A 171 -4.31 25.38 -1.73
CA ALA A 171 -5.67 25.48 -1.20
C ALA A 171 -5.68 25.82 0.31
N GLN A 172 -4.71 25.31 1.07
CA GLN A 172 -4.54 25.65 2.49
C GLN A 172 -4.14 27.12 2.66
N GLU A 173 -3.15 27.61 1.92
CA GLU A 173 -2.71 29.01 1.97
C GLU A 173 -3.83 30.01 1.58
N LEU A 174 -4.67 29.61 0.63
CA LEU A 174 -5.85 30.38 0.21
C LEU A 174 -7.05 30.24 1.17
N GLY A 175 -6.89 29.54 2.29
CA GLY A 175 -7.95 29.39 3.31
C GLY A 175 -9.09 28.46 2.89
N ILE A 176 -8.96 27.70 1.81
CA ILE A 176 -9.95 26.74 1.34
C ILE A 176 -10.10 25.59 2.37
N TYR A 177 -9.02 25.19 3.01
CA TYR A 177 -9.01 24.18 4.08
C TYR A 177 -9.35 24.73 5.47
N LYS A 178 -9.98 25.92 5.57
CA LYS A 178 -10.48 26.43 6.86
C LYS A 178 -11.53 25.51 7.50
N ASP A 179 -12.30 24.80 6.66
CA ASP A 179 -13.23 23.75 7.04
C ASP A 179 -13.42 22.76 5.88
N ALA A 180 -13.90 21.56 6.20
CA ALA A 180 -14.03 20.47 5.23
C ALA A 180 -15.13 20.73 4.18
N LYS A 181 -16.18 21.49 4.51
CA LYS A 181 -17.25 21.85 3.56
C LYS A 181 -16.77 22.84 2.51
N THR A 182 -15.94 23.81 2.91
CA THR A 182 -15.34 24.75 1.97
C THR A 182 -14.41 24.02 1.00
N ALA A 183 -13.59 23.10 1.50
CA ALA A 183 -12.73 22.28 0.65
C ALA A 183 -13.55 21.40 -0.32
N GLU A 184 -14.64 20.78 0.15
CA GLU A 184 -15.54 20.01 -0.70
C GLU A 184 -16.14 20.86 -1.83
N LYS A 185 -16.70 22.02 -1.51
CA LYS A 185 -17.27 22.93 -2.51
C LYS A 185 -16.24 23.33 -3.56
N PHE A 186 -15.04 23.65 -3.13
CA PHE A 186 -13.93 23.96 -4.04
C PHE A 186 -13.64 22.81 -5.01
N TYR A 187 -13.51 21.57 -4.51
CA TYR A 187 -13.23 20.43 -5.39
C TYR A 187 -14.41 20.04 -6.28
N ILE A 188 -15.66 20.29 -5.86
CA ILE A 188 -16.84 20.15 -6.72
C ILE A 188 -16.74 21.16 -7.88
N GLU A 189 -16.55 22.43 -7.57
CA GLU A 189 -16.46 23.50 -8.54
C GLU A 189 -15.29 23.28 -9.51
N LEU A 190 -14.12 22.95 -8.99
CA LEU A 190 -12.95 22.61 -9.80
C LEU A 190 -13.23 21.40 -10.73
N SER A 191 -13.96 20.38 -10.25
CA SER A 191 -14.32 19.23 -11.05
C SER A 191 -15.29 19.59 -12.18
N GLU A 192 -16.22 20.48 -11.95
CA GLU A 192 -17.19 20.95 -12.95
C GLU A 192 -16.52 21.80 -14.04
N GLN A 193 -15.66 22.74 -13.63
CA GLN A 193 -14.95 23.63 -14.57
C GLN A 193 -13.93 22.83 -15.40
N THR A 194 -13.17 21.93 -14.79
CA THR A 194 -12.23 21.06 -15.53
C THR A 194 -12.93 20.02 -16.40
N GLU A 195 -14.10 19.52 -16.01
CA GLU A 195 -14.91 18.65 -16.88
C GLU A 195 -15.42 19.40 -18.11
N LYS A 196 -15.81 20.66 -17.98
CA LYS A 196 -16.16 21.52 -19.11
C LYS A 196 -14.98 21.65 -20.08
N MET A 197 -13.78 21.96 -19.58
CA MET A 197 -12.56 22.01 -20.39
C MET A 197 -12.30 20.69 -21.12
N CYS A 198 -12.46 19.54 -20.41
CA CYS A 198 -12.28 18.22 -21.03
C CYS A 198 -13.28 17.94 -22.16
N ARG A 199 -14.51 18.44 -22.08
CA ARG A 199 -15.50 18.27 -23.18
C ARG A 199 -15.17 19.11 -24.41
N GLU A 200 -14.56 20.27 -24.20
CA GLU A 200 -14.13 21.16 -25.27
C GLU A 200 -12.79 20.72 -25.89
N ASP A 201 -11.98 19.99 -25.15
CA ASP A 201 -10.69 19.45 -25.58
C ASP A 201 -10.88 18.11 -26.33
N LYS A 202 -10.82 18.14 -27.67
CA LYS A 202 -11.01 16.98 -28.56
C LYS A 202 -10.03 15.83 -28.29
N ASN A 203 -8.89 16.11 -27.69
CA ASN A 203 -7.84 15.15 -27.40
C ASN A 203 -7.82 14.72 -25.92
N SER A 204 -8.81 15.13 -25.15
CA SER A 204 -8.92 14.75 -23.75
C SER A 204 -9.09 13.24 -23.58
N LEU A 205 -8.51 12.70 -22.49
CA LEU A 205 -8.67 11.28 -22.16
C LEU A 205 -10.09 10.97 -21.63
N PRO A 206 -10.52 9.70 -21.64
CA PRO A 206 -11.81 9.29 -21.11
C PRO A 206 -12.05 9.73 -19.65
N PRO A 207 -13.32 9.92 -19.23
CA PRO A 207 -13.66 10.31 -17.86
C PRO A 207 -13.06 9.36 -16.81
N ARG A 208 -12.54 9.95 -15.73
CA ARG A 208 -11.92 9.22 -14.64
C ARG A 208 -12.07 9.96 -13.32
N SER A 209 -12.08 9.18 -12.24
CA SER A 209 -12.03 9.69 -10.87
C SER A 209 -10.90 8.94 -10.13
N SER A 210 -9.70 9.50 -10.20
CA SER A 210 -8.50 8.85 -9.66
C SER A 210 -7.38 9.86 -9.47
N THR A 211 -6.55 9.63 -8.45
CA THR A 211 -5.30 10.36 -8.22
C THR A 211 -4.09 9.70 -8.89
N THR A 212 -4.25 8.48 -9.40
CA THR A 212 -3.18 7.83 -10.18
C THR A 212 -3.23 8.31 -11.64
N PRO A 213 -2.10 8.45 -12.31
CA PRO A 213 -2.07 8.78 -13.74
C PRO A 213 -2.82 7.76 -14.60
N PRO A 214 -3.27 8.14 -15.82
CA PRO A 214 -3.87 7.21 -16.77
C PRO A 214 -2.90 6.08 -17.15
N ILE A 215 -3.40 4.85 -17.27
CA ILE A 215 -2.60 3.73 -17.75
C ILE A 215 -2.25 3.94 -19.22
N ARG A 216 -0.97 3.87 -19.57
CA ARG A 216 -0.44 4.00 -20.92
C ARG A 216 0.50 2.86 -21.25
N GLY A 217 0.56 2.46 -22.52
CA GLY A 217 1.46 1.40 -22.98
C GLY A 217 2.94 1.75 -22.82
N GLU A 218 3.26 3.03 -22.90
CA GLU A 218 4.61 3.59 -22.78
C GLU A 218 5.23 3.34 -21.39
N TYR A 219 4.41 3.13 -20.37
CA TYR A 219 4.90 2.76 -19.04
C TYR A 219 5.44 1.33 -18.95
N VAL A 220 5.00 0.41 -19.81
CA VAL A 220 5.27 -1.02 -19.67
C VAL A 220 6.76 -1.35 -19.50
N PRO A 221 7.70 -0.87 -20.35
CA PRO A 221 9.12 -1.17 -20.18
C PRO A 221 9.68 -0.69 -18.85
N MET A 222 9.31 0.54 -18.44
CA MET A 222 9.76 1.14 -17.19
C MET A 222 9.21 0.41 -15.98
N VAL A 223 7.94 0.00 -16.03
CA VAL A 223 7.29 -0.77 -14.96
C VAL A 223 7.96 -2.14 -14.81
N LEU A 224 8.26 -2.85 -15.91
CA LEU A 224 8.94 -4.14 -15.84
C LEU A 224 10.35 -4.04 -15.24
N ASP A 225 11.11 -3.01 -15.60
CA ASP A 225 12.42 -2.73 -15.01
C ASP A 225 12.29 -2.45 -13.51
N ASN A 226 11.32 -1.62 -13.12
CA ASN A 226 11.09 -1.30 -11.71
C ASN A 226 10.56 -2.51 -10.91
N VAL A 227 9.72 -3.36 -11.50
CA VAL A 227 9.30 -4.65 -10.89
C VAL A 227 10.50 -5.54 -10.61
N TRP A 228 11.46 -5.62 -11.55
CA TRP A 228 12.68 -6.39 -11.33
C TRP A 228 13.53 -5.79 -10.19
N LYS A 229 13.75 -4.49 -10.19
CA LYS A 229 14.47 -3.78 -9.13
C LYS A 229 13.79 -3.95 -7.77
N SER A 230 12.47 -3.76 -7.70
CA SER A 230 11.67 -3.94 -6.48
C SER A 230 11.67 -5.39 -5.98
N THR A 231 11.64 -6.37 -6.88
CA THR A 231 11.76 -7.79 -6.52
C THR A 231 13.12 -8.08 -5.91
N LYS A 232 14.21 -7.61 -6.54
CA LYS A 232 15.57 -7.74 -6.01
C LYS A 232 15.68 -7.07 -4.64
N TYR A 233 15.17 -5.86 -4.49
CA TYR A 233 15.15 -5.09 -3.24
C TYR A 233 14.51 -5.89 -2.09
N VAL A 234 13.33 -6.47 -2.33
CA VAL A 234 12.62 -7.28 -1.33
C VAL A 234 13.38 -8.57 -1.00
N LEU A 235 13.89 -9.29 -2.01
CA LEU A 235 14.58 -10.57 -1.82
C LEU A 235 15.92 -10.39 -1.09
N THR A 236 16.59 -9.27 -1.28
CA THR A 236 17.86 -8.97 -0.62
C THR A 236 17.70 -8.25 0.73
N TRP A 237 16.45 -7.97 1.16
CA TRP A 237 16.19 -7.21 2.39
C TRP A 237 16.98 -5.90 2.41
N GLN A 238 17.00 -5.21 1.28
CA GLN A 238 17.67 -3.93 1.15
C GLN A 238 16.96 -2.91 2.06
N ASP A 239 17.67 -1.91 2.57
CA ASP A 239 17.18 -0.86 3.46
C ASP A 239 16.44 -1.33 4.73
N MET A 240 16.63 -2.59 5.10
CA MET A 240 16.24 -3.08 6.42
C MET A 240 17.39 -2.96 7.43
N GLN A 241 18.54 -2.45 6.98
CA GLN A 241 19.68 -2.15 7.84
C GLN A 241 19.41 -0.88 8.65
N PRO A 242 19.93 -0.79 9.86
CA PRO A 242 19.94 0.45 10.59
C PRO A 242 20.67 1.53 9.77
N TYR A 243 20.07 2.72 9.70
CA TYR A 243 20.71 3.84 9.02
C TYR A 243 21.77 4.44 9.92
N GLU A 244 22.96 4.67 9.37
CA GLU A 244 24.03 5.44 10.02
C GLU A 244 23.84 6.94 9.80
N GLU A 245 23.08 7.32 8.79
CA GLU A 245 22.84 8.72 8.44
C GLU A 245 21.48 9.18 8.96
N PHE A 246 21.44 10.40 9.45
CA PHE A 246 20.21 11.05 9.90
C PHE A 246 19.53 11.73 8.73
N SER A 247 18.22 11.62 8.67
CA SER A 247 17.41 12.50 7.86
C SER A 247 17.44 13.88 8.50
N LEU A 248 17.99 14.86 7.81
CA LEU A 248 17.85 16.25 8.20
C LEU A 248 16.39 16.66 8.04
N SER A 249 15.80 17.16 9.11
CA SER A 249 14.45 17.69 9.08
C SER A 249 14.52 19.21 9.02
N ASP A 250 13.80 19.83 8.11
CA ASP A 250 13.56 21.28 8.09
C ASP A 250 12.59 21.73 9.19
N ALA A 251 12.24 20.83 10.09
CA ALA A 251 11.36 21.14 11.19
C ALA A 251 11.97 22.23 12.09
N ALA A 252 11.17 23.21 12.43
CA ALA A 252 11.56 24.21 13.42
C ALA A 252 11.99 23.54 14.73
N THR A 253 13.06 24.06 15.35
CA THR A 253 13.65 23.51 16.59
C THR A 253 12.63 23.16 17.67
N GLY A 254 11.59 23.98 17.86
CA GLY A 254 10.52 23.70 18.83
C GLY A 254 9.62 22.49 18.48
N GLN A 255 9.68 21.96 17.28
CA GLN A 255 9.04 20.68 16.92
C GLN A 255 9.95 19.51 17.29
N ILE A 256 11.26 19.64 17.10
CA ILE A 256 12.25 18.63 17.48
C ILE A 256 12.18 18.39 18.99
N ASP A 257 12.17 19.44 19.81
CA ASP A 257 12.03 19.37 21.26
C ASP A 257 10.76 18.61 21.69
N LYS A 258 9.64 18.82 20.98
CA LYS A 258 8.41 18.07 21.24
C LYS A 258 8.57 16.58 20.94
N TRP A 259 9.18 16.25 19.81
CA TRP A 259 9.42 14.85 19.45
C TRP A 259 10.36 14.15 20.42
N GLU A 260 11.46 14.80 20.81
CA GLU A 260 12.39 14.30 21.84
C GLU A 260 11.67 14.01 23.16
N LYS A 261 10.80 14.92 23.58
CA LYS A 261 9.99 14.72 24.79
C LYS A 261 9.01 13.56 24.67
N TYR A 262 8.36 13.38 23.49
CA TYR A 262 7.41 12.29 23.29
C TYR A 262 8.11 10.94 23.18
N LEU A 263 9.22 10.88 22.47
CA LEU A 263 9.98 9.64 22.23
C LEU A 263 10.90 9.30 23.40
N ASN A 264 11.15 10.26 24.29
CA ASN A 264 12.14 10.17 25.36
C ASN A 264 13.53 9.81 24.82
N GLU A 265 13.87 10.36 23.67
CA GLU A 265 15.16 10.18 22.99
C GLU A 265 15.64 11.51 22.42
N SER A 266 16.96 11.73 22.44
CA SER A 266 17.61 12.88 21.81
C SER A 266 17.66 12.70 20.29
N SER A 267 17.34 13.74 19.55
CA SER A 267 17.39 13.72 18.07
C SER A 267 18.80 13.81 17.51
N ASN A 268 19.80 14.13 18.32
CA ASN A 268 21.17 14.42 17.89
C ASN A 268 21.29 15.53 16.82
N TYR A 269 20.30 16.41 16.75
CA TYR A 269 20.28 17.52 15.83
C TYR A 269 20.94 18.75 16.46
N SER A 270 21.92 19.35 15.76
CA SER A 270 22.50 20.63 16.18
C SER A 270 21.75 21.77 15.50
N ALA A 271 20.96 22.50 16.30
CA ALA A 271 20.24 23.68 15.83
C ALA A 271 21.18 24.85 15.47
N LEU A 272 22.38 24.90 16.06
CA LEU A 272 23.35 25.96 15.82
C LEU A 272 24.07 25.82 14.47
N GLU A 273 24.33 24.57 14.08
CA GLU A 273 25.09 24.28 12.86
C GLU A 273 24.22 23.79 11.72
N ASN A 274 22.92 23.61 11.94
CA ASN A 274 21.98 23.00 11.01
C ASN A 274 22.50 21.66 10.43
N THR A 275 23.23 20.92 11.26
CA THR A 275 23.82 19.63 10.92
C THR A 275 23.37 18.56 11.88
N ALA A 276 23.10 17.37 11.37
CA ALA A 276 22.90 16.19 12.19
C ALA A 276 24.27 15.64 12.62
N ILE A 277 24.47 15.46 13.92
CA ILE A 277 25.67 14.84 14.47
C ILE A 277 25.36 13.37 14.71
N PRO A 278 26.00 12.42 14.02
CA PRO A 278 25.82 11.00 14.27
C PRO A 278 26.25 10.67 15.70
N TYR A 279 25.31 10.47 16.57
CA TYR A 279 25.56 9.98 17.92
C TYR A 279 24.63 8.83 18.23
N TYR A 280 25.22 7.68 18.47
CA TYR A 280 24.48 6.50 18.91
C TYR A 280 24.90 6.13 20.34
N SER A 281 23.91 5.96 21.19
CA SER A 281 24.18 5.38 22.50
C SER A 281 24.69 3.93 22.35
N GLU A 282 25.44 3.43 23.34
CA GLU A 282 25.91 2.02 23.34
C GLU A 282 24.74 1.03 23.19
N LYS A 283 23.58 1.37 23.76
CA LYS A 283 22.36 0.56 23.66
C LYS A 283 21.80 0.55 22.23
N GLN A 284 21.80 1.67 21.54
CA GLN A 284 21.39 1.74 20.13
C GLN A 284 22.35 0.96 19.23
N MET A 285 23.66 1.12 19.42
CA MET A 285 24.66 0.36 18.68
C MET A 285 24.54 -1.15 18.89
N PHE A 286 24.22 -1.59 20.11
CA PHE A 286 23.95 -3.01 20.39
C PHE A 286 22.71 -3.50 19.65
N SER A 287 21.62 -2.71 19.68
CA SER A 287 20.38 -3.05 18.97
C SER A 287 20.60 -3.13 17.45
N TYR A 288 21.40 -2.24 16.89
CA TYR A 288 21.74 -2.25 15.46
C TYR A 288 22.51 -3.51 15.06
N LYS A 289 23.48 -3.96 15.85
CA LYS A 289 24.20 -5.22 15.60
C LYS A 289 23.27 -6.43 15.62
N ILE A 290 22.30 -6.45 16.54
CA ILE A 290 21.28 -7.51 16.58
C ILE A 290 20.42 -7.47 15.32
N LEU A 291 19.91 -6.30 14.94
CA LEU A 291 19.09 -6.15 13.74
C LEU A 291 19.85 -6.54 12.47
N GLU A 292 21.10 -6.14 12.34
CA GLU A 292 21.96 -6.55 11.23
C GLU A 292 22.11 -8.07 11.14
N GLY A 293 22.36 -8.72 12.29
CA GLY A 293 22.43 -10.19 12.36
C GLY A 293 21.11 -10.85 11.94
N ILE A 294 19.97 -10.32 12.38
CA ILE A 294 18.64 -10.81 11.98
C ILE A 294 18.42 -10.66 10.45
N ILE A 295 18.81 -9.52 9.89
CA ILE A 295 18.68 -9.27 8.44
C ILE A 295 19.53 -10.25 7.63
N TRP A 296 20.76 -10.55 8.07
CA TRP A 296 21.59 -11.57 7.42
C TRP A 296 20.95 -12.94 7.46
N ILE A 297 20.32 -13.32 8.58
CA ILE A 297 19.55 -14.56 8.69
C ILE A 297 18.42 -14.60 7.64
N TYR A 298 17.64 -13.52 7.52
CA TYR A 298 16.56 -13.45 6.53
C TYR A 298 17.06 -13.49 5.09
N ARG A 299 18.19 -12.86 4.79
CA ARG A 299 18.85 -12.93 3.46
C ARG A 299 19.24 -14.34 3.05
N LEU A 300 19.48 -15.22 4.01
CA LEU A 300 19.76 -16.64 3.76
C LEU A 300 18.49 -17.49 3.73
N ILE A 301 17.63 -17.33 4.73
CA ILE A 301 16.45 -18.18 4.92
C ILE A 301 15.39 -17.95 3.83
N VAL A 302 15.18 -16.71 3.41
CA VAL A 302 14.11 -16.42 2.45
C VAL A 302 14.35 -17.03 1.07
N PRO A 303 15.51 -16.89 0.42
CA PRO A 303 15.78 -17.58 -0.85
C PRO A 303 15.66 -19.10 -0.75
N ILE A 304 16.19 -19.71 0.34
CA ILE A 304 16.08 -21.15 0.59
C ILE A 304 14.60 -21.54 0.77
N GLY A 305 13.86 -20.79 1.56
CA GLY A 305 12.43 -21.00 1.80
C GLY A 305 11.60 -20.87 0.52
N LEU A 306 11.95 -19.96 -0.38
CA LEU A 306 11.31 -19.83 -1.69
C LEU A 306 11.64 -21.02 -2.60
N CYS A 307 12.86 -21.55 -2.55
CA CYS A 307 13.18 -22.82 -3.24
C CYS A 307 12.31 -23.96 -2.70
N PHE A 308 12.10 -24.03 -1.38
CA PHE A 308 11.19 -25.02 -0.80
C PHE A 308 9.74 -24.78 -1.21
N TRP A 309 9.33 -23.51 -1.32
CA TRP A 309 7.99 -23.18 -1.80
C TRP A 309 7.76 -23.64 -3.23
N VAL A 310 8.71 -23.36 -4.14
CA VAL A 310 8.65 -23.82 -5.53
C VAL A 310 8.61 -25.36 -5.59
N ALA A 311 9.50 -26.04 -4.89
CA ALA A 311 9.56 -27.50 -4.86
C ALA A 311 8.28 -28.12 -4.27
N GLY A 312 7.76 -27.55 -3.15
CA GLY A 312 6.51 -27.98 -2.51
C GLY A 312 5.30 -27.74 -3.41
N PHE A 313 5.27 -26.61 -4.13
CA PHE A 313 4.23 -26.29 -5.10
C PHE A 313 4.23 -27.30 -6.26
N VAL A 314 5.38 -27.54 -6.90
CA VAL A 314 5.53 -28.50 -8.01
C VAL A 314 5.13 -29.91 -7.56
N LYS A 315 5.63 -30.39 -6.42
CA LYS A 315 5.25 -31.66 -5.84
C LYS A 315 3.75 -31.80 -5.62
N SER A 316 3.14 -30.75 -5.05
CA SER A 316 1.70 -30.72 -4.78
C SER A 316 0.88 -30.67 -6.06
N PHE A 317 1.36 -29.95 -7.08
CA PHE A 317 0.68 -29.87 -8.38
C PHE A 317 0.69 -31.20 -9.10
N ILE A 318 1.84 -31.90 -9.15
CA ILE A 318 1.97 -33.24 -9.77
C ILE A 318 1.08 -34.23 -9.02
N GLY A 319 1.09 -34.21 -7.67
CA GLY A 319 0.32 -35.13 -6.83
C GLY A 319 -1.07 -34.63 -6.47
N PHE A 320 -1.64 -33.63 -7.16
CA PHE A 320 -2.86 -32.92 -6.76
C PHE A 320 -4.05 -33.84 -6.42
N LYS A 321 -4.26 -34.91 -7.22
CA LYS A 321 -5.36 -35.87 -6.99
C LYS A 321 -5.23 -36.68 -5.69
N GLN A 322 -4.03 -36.74 -5.11
CA GLN A 322 -3.71 -37.50 -3.89
C GLN A 322 -3.63 -36.58 -2.65
N LEU A 323 -3.76 -35.26 -2.83
CA LEU A 323 -3.65 -34.31 -1.74
C LEU A 323 -4.88 -34.38 -0.83
N GLY A 324 -4.65 -34.46 0.48
CA GLY A 324 -5.68 -34.26 1.48
C GLY A 324 -6.09 -32.77 1.59
N ASP A 325 -7.27 -32.53 2.12
CA ASP A 325 -7.89 -31.17 2.24
C ASP A 325 -6.95 -30.12 2.85
N LYS A 326 -6.15 -30.48 3.86
CA LYS A 326 -5.22 -29.56 4.52
C LYS A 326 -4.13 -29.08 3.57
N LYS A 327 -3.60 -29.96 2.73
CA LYS A 327 -2.57 -29.61 1.75
C LYS A 327 -3.14 -28.79 0.59
N ILE A 328 -4.35 -29.12 0.14
CA ILE A 328 -5.07 -28.31 -0.86
C ILE A 328 -5.28 -26.88 -0.32
N LEU A 329 -5.70 -26.76 0.92
CA LEU A 329 -5.86 -25.45 1.55
C LEU A 329 -4.51 -24.69 1.67
N ALA A 330 -3.46 -25.36 2.15
CA ALA A 330 -2.14 -24.74 2.25
C ALA A 330 -1.60 -24.29 0.89
N LEU A 331 -1.79 -25.12 -0.16
CA LEU A 331 -1.43 -24.80 -1.53
C LEU A 331 -2.20 -23.56 -2.03
N ALA A 332 -3.52 -23.53 -1.85
CA ALA A 332 -4.36 -22.42 -2.27
C ALA A 332 -4.01 -21.10 -1.55
N VAL A 333 -3.80 -21.18 -0.23
CA VAL A 333 -3.41 -20.01 0.59
C VAL A 333 -2.03 -19.51 0.18
N SER A 334 -1.03 -20.41 0.03
CA SER A 334 0.33 -19.99 -0.33
C SER A 334 0.39 -19.39 -1.74
N LEU A 335 -0.35 -19.94 -2.70
CA LEU A 335 -0.44 -19.39 -4.04
C LEU A 335 -1.13 -18.01 -4.03
N GLY A 336 -2.24 -17.88 -3.31
CA GLY A 336 -2.95 -16.61 -3.17
C GLY A 336 -2.08 -15.52 -2.53
N LEU A 337 -1.34 -15.86 -1.48
CA LEU A 337 -0.41 -14.93 -0.83
C LEU A 337 0.73 -14.52 -1.78
N MET A 338 1.32 -15.48 -2.50
CA MET A 338 2.39 -15.17 -3.46
C MET A 338 1.89 -14.24 -4.57
N LEU A 339 0.71 -14.50 -5.13
CA LEU A 339 0.09 -13.64 -6.14
C LEU A 339 -0.20 -12.24 -5.56
N MET A 340 -0.63 -12.16 -4.31
CA MET A 340 -0.84 -10.89 -3.62
C MET A 340 0.46 -10.11 -3.44
N GLY A 341 1.56 -10.77 -3.07
CA GLY A 341 2.89 -10.15 -2.98
C GLY A 341 3.38 -9.63 -4.34
N ILE A 342 3.22 -10.42 -5.40
CA ILE A 342 3.55 -10.02 -6.78
C ILE A 342 2.69 -8.82 -7.21
N LEU A 343 1.39 -8.85 -6.94
CA LEU A 343 0.49 -7.74 -7.26
C LEU A 343 0.91 -6.46 -6.52
N ARG A 344 1.31 -6.57 -5.25
CA ARG A 344 1.81 -5.44 -4.48
C ARG A 344 3.06 -4.84 -5.10
N ILE A 345 4.05 -5.66 -5.46
CA ILE A 345 5.27 -5.21 -6.14
C ILE A 345 4.89 -4.50 -7.46
N PHE A 346 3.99 -5.08 -8.25
CA PHE A 346 3.58 -4.50 -9.52
C PHE A 346 2.89 -3.14 -9.35
N ILE A 347 1.95 -3.02 -8.41
CA ILE A 347 1.24 -1.76 -8.13
C ILE A 347 2.24 -0.68 -7.69
N ILE A 348 3.14 -0.99 -6.77
CA ILE A 348 4.14 -0.01 -6.30
C ILE A 348 5.10 0.38 -7.43
N SER A 349 5.54 -0.57 -8.25
CA SER A 349 6.39 -0.28 -9.40
C SER A 349 5.68 0.60 -10.43
N TYR A 350 4.37 0.38 -10.66
CA TYR A 350 3.59 1.26 -11.51
C TYR A 350 3.48 2.67 -10.92
N MET A 351 3.21 2.79 -9.62
CA MET A 351 3.11 4.08 -8.94
C MET A 351 4.45 4.82 -8.94
N GLU A 352 5.56 4.10 -8.76
CA GLU A 352 6.91 4.68 -8.80
C GLU A 352 7.20 5.31 -10.16
N VAL A 353 6.92 4.59 -11.24
CA VAL A 353 7.19 5.02 -12.61
C VAL A 353 6.26 6.15 -13.06
N SER A 354 4.99 6.12 -12.64
CA SER A 354 3.96 7.03 -13.16
C SER A 354 3.67 8.23 -12.27
N ALA A 355 4.01 8.16 -10.97
CA ALA A 355 3.57 9.17 -10.02
C ALA A 355 4.66 9.63 -9.05
N PHE A 356 5.44 8.70 -8.49
CA PHE A 356 6.30 9.03 -7.36
C PHE A 356 7.69 9.48 -7.81
N ASN A 357 8.38 8.65 -8.58
CA ASN A 357 9.76 8.86 -9.01
C ASN A 357 10.70 9.28 -7.85
N ILE A 358 10.51 8.64 -6.69
CA ILE A 358 11.26 8.91 -5.47
C ILE A 358 12.22 7.78 -5.11
N GLY A 359 12.19 6.68 -5.86
CA GLY A 359 12.98 5.47 -5.60
C GLY A 359 12.17 4.35 -4.94
N ILE A 360 12.85 3.25 -4.66
CA ILE A 360 12.26 2.06 -4.06
C ILE A 360 12.41 2.14 -2.55
N TYR A 361 11.30 2.11 -1.81
CA TYR A 361 11.30 2.22 -0.36
C TYR A 361 10.65 1.04 0.33
N SER A 362 11.27 0.59 1.43
CA SER A 362 10.74 -0.47 2.31
C SER A 362 9.34 -0.15 2.83
N MET A 363 9.03 1.13 3.08
CA MET A 363 7.71 1.59 3.54
C MET A 363 6.56 1.15 2.60
N TYR A 364 6.78 1.19 1.28
CA TYR A 364 5.76 0.81 0.31
C TYR A 364 5.71 -0.70 0.04
N LEU A 365 6.85 -1.37 0.19
CA LEU A 365 7.00 -2.81 -0.03
C LEU A 365 6.90 -3.64 1.26
N GLY A 366 6.80 -2.99 2.42
CA GLY A 366 6.83 -3.62 3.74
C GLY A 366 5.84 -4.77 3.92
N ALA A 367 4.66 -4.69 3.29
CA ALA A 367 3.66 -5.75 3.34
C ALA A 367 4.09 -7.06 2.63
N VAL A 368 5.09 -7.02 1.75
CA VAL A 368 5.53 -8.20 1.00
C VAL A 368 6.38 -9.14 1.87
N TYR A 369 7.15 -8.62 2.82
CA TYR A 369 8.04 -9.42 3.66
C TYR A 369 7.31 -10.50 4.48
N PRO A 370 6.26 -10.19 5.27
CA PRO A 370 5.52 -11.23 5.98
C PRO A 370 4.83 -12.22 5.05
N ILE A 371 4.39 -11.79 3.87
CA ILE A 371 3.82 -12.68 2.85
C ILE A 371 4.85 -13.71 2.40
N LEU A 372 6.07 -13.28 2.07
CA LEU A 372 7.15 -14.19 1.66
C LEU A 372 7.50 -15.19 2.76
N LEU A 373 7.60 -14.73 4.02
CA LEU A 373 7.88 -15.63 5.15
C LEU A 373 6.80 -16.70 5.30
N ILE A 374 5.52 -16.32 5.24
CA ILE A 374 4.41 -17.29 5.30
C ILE A 374 4.48 -18.27 4.13
N CYS A 375 4.78 -17.79 2.92
CA CYS A 375 4.96 -18.66 1.76
C CYS A 375 6.12 -19.65 1.95
N CYS A 376 7.25 -19.23 2.51
CA CYS A 376 8.37 -20.10 2.84
C CYS A 376 7.97 -21.23 3.80
N PHE A 377 7.24 -20.89 4.88
CA PHE A 377 6.75 -21.89 5.84
C PHE A 377 5.74 -22.86 5.21
N LEU A 378 4.78 -22.37 4.45
CA LEU A 378 3.79 -23.19 3.76
C LEU A 378 4.46 -24.08 2.70
N GLY A 379 5.47 -23.57 2.01
CA GLY A 379 6.27 -24.34 1.06
C GLY A 379 7.00 -25.49 1.71
N GLY A 380 7.66 -25.24 2.84
CA GLY A 380 8.27 -26.28 3.66
C GLY A 380 7.24 -27.34 4.10
N TYR A 381 6.09 -26.93 4.59
CA TYR A 381 4.99 -27.83 4.94
C TYR A 381 4.55 -28.71 3.76
N LEU A 382 4.31 -28.12 2.58
CA LEU A 382 3.92 -28.84 1.37
C LEU A 382 4.99 -29.84 0.90
N LEU A 383 6.27 -29.48 1.07
CA LEU A 383 7.38 -30.31 0.63
C LEU A 383 7.63 -31.49 1.57
N PHE A 384 7.66 -31.26 2.89
CA PHE A 384 8.16 -32.22 3.88
C PHE A 384 7.10 -33.03 4.61
N ASP A 385 5.82 -32.61 4.61
CA ASP A 385 4.72 -33.31 5.31
C ASP A 385 4.38 -34.70 4.73
N GLY A 386 5.20 -35.35 4.00
CA GLY A 386 5.06 -36.75 3.62
C GLY A 386 6.19 -37.63 4.16
N LEU A 387 7.20 -36.98 4.78
CA LEU A 387 8.37 -37.71 5.31
C LEU A 387 8.15 -38.23 6.74
N SER A 388 7.13 -37.65 7.45
CA SER A 388 6.85 -38.01 8.84
C SER A 388 5.95 -39.23 9.03
N THR A 389 5.42 -39.85 7.98
CA THR A 389 4.49 -41.00 8.10
C THR A 389 5.09 -42.34 7.70
N ALA A 390 6.40 -42.42 7.45
CA ALA A 390 7.09 -43.65 7.33
C ALA A 390 7.44 -44.25 8.71
N THR A 391 6.39 -44.62 9.48
CA THR A 391 6.59 -45.57 10.58
C THR A 391 7.11 -46.86 9.95
N PRO A 392 8.27 -47.37 10.37
CA PRO A 392 8.76 -48.67 9.84
C PRO A 392 7.70 -49.71 10.11
N ALA A 393 7.29 -50.40 9.06
CA ALA A 393 6.42 -51.57 9.19
C ALA A 393 7.07 -52.53 10.18
N VAL A 394 6.45 -52.67 11.35
CA VAL A 394 6.79 -53.72 12.29
C VAL A 394 6.48 -55.03 11.57
N THR A 395 7.51 -55.67 11.07
CA THR A 395 7.47 -57.03 10.58
C THR A 395 7.02 -57.92 11.76
N LYS A 396 5.75 -58.27 11.77
CA LYS A 396 5.28 -59.36 12.61
C LYS A 396 5.94 -60.65 12.09
N THR A 397 7.07 -61.01 12.67
CA THR A 397 7.58 -62.38 12.63
C THR A 397 6.64 -63.22 13.46
N SER A 398 5.81 -64.02 12.77
CA SER A 398 5.08 -65.12 13.33
C SER A 398 6.07 -66.22 13.74
N ILE A 399 6.10 -66.54 15.01
CA ILE A 399 6.56 -67.84 15.56
C ILE A 399 5.32 -68.62 15.98
#